data_49446e5d4b7b482e8cc8edb7a9de7671
#
_entry.id   49446e5d4b7b482e8cc8edb7a9de7671
#
_cell.length_a   1.000
_cell.length_b   1.000
_cell.length_c   1.000
_cell.angle_alpha   90.00
_cell.angle_beta   90.00
_cell.angle_gamma   90.00
#
_symmetry.space_group_name_H-M   'P 1'
#
loop_
_entity.id
_entity.type
_entity.pdbx_description
1 polymer ?
#
loop_
_entity_poly.entity_id
_entity_poly.type
_entity_poly.pdbx_seq_one_letter_code
_entity_poly.pdbx_strand_id
1 'polypeptide(L)'
;METIKELYDYRNKTFKLSESQYKILNQNLKSTDKTLKNLTNTIAFQSQQMYVNAVDLAYMQVASGALDYATAIKNAVQNLADAGITLKDKAGRKVQLEVAVRRNVMTGIQQTANSVNRDIEEYLGCDGYEVTAHLGARPTHAEAQGKQYALNEEDSKKYNIGLWSDVENLWKEYNCRHTYFGIIL
;
A
#
# COMPACT_ATOMS: atom_id res chain seq x y z
N MET A 1 20.64 -15.82 -25.29
CA MET A 1 19.80 -15.07 -26.26
C MET A 1 18.31 -15.26 -26.04
N GLU A 2 17.84 -16.32 -25.38
CA GLU A 2 16.44 -16.54 -24.97
C GLU A 2 15.93 -15.50 -23.96
N THR A 3 16.71 -15.18 -22.94
CA THR A 3 16.33 -14.27 -21.85
C THR A 3 16.01 -12.84 -22.33
N ILE A 4 16.66 -12.35 -23.40
CA ILE A 4 16.40 -11.01 -23.95
C ILE A 4 15.10 -11.02 -24.78
N LYS A 5 14.80 -12.13 -25.42
CA LYS A 5 13.56 -12.30 -26.19
C LYS A 5 12.35 -12.42 -25.27
N GLU A 6 12.48 -13.14 -24.16
CA GLU A 6 11.45 -13.23 -23.10
C GLU A 6 11.17 -11.88 -22.44
N LEU A 7 12.21 -11.08 -22.16
CA LEU A 7 12.07 -9.72 -21.63
C LEU A 7 11.43 -8.75 -22.64
N TYR A 8 11.68 -8.95 -23.94
CA TYR A 8 11.10 -8.15 -25.01
C TYR A 8 9.62 -8.50 -25.23
N ASP A 9 9.27 -9.79 -25.19
CA ASP A 9 7.91 -10.29 -25.24
C ASP A 9 7.11 -9.90 -24.00
N TYR A 10 7.73 -9.81 -22.84
CA TYR A 10 7.14 -9.31 -21.59
C TYR A 10 6.80 -7.82 -21.67
N ARG A 11 7.62 -7.00 -22.31
CA ARG A 11 7.37 -5.55 -22.51
C ARG A 11 6.25 -5.25 -23.53
N ASN A 12 6.04 -6.11 -24.48
CA ASN A 12 5.06 -5.93 -25.57
C ASN A 12 3.71 -6.63 -25.31
N LYS A 13 3.62 -7.48 -24.28
CA LYS A 13 2.33 -8.01 -23.82
C LYS A 13 1.61 -6.89 -23.10
N THR A 14 0.43 -6.51 -23.60
CA THR A 14 -0.55 -5.73 -22.83
C THR A 14 -0.66 -6.37 -21.46
N PHE A 15 -0.22 -5.66 -20.43
CA PHE A 15 -0.23 -6.13 -19.05
C PHE A 15 -1.68 -6.42 -18.66
N LYS A 16 -2.06 -7.68 -18.68
CA LYS A 16 -3.34 -8.14 -18.14
C LYS A 16 -3.06 -8.61 -16.73
N LEU A 17 -3.62 -7.90 -15.76
CA LEU A 17 -3.65 -8.37 -14.38
C LEU A 17 -4.24 -9.78 -14.35
N SER A 18 -3.62 -10.70 -13.61
CA SER A 18 -4.22 -11.99 -13.31
C SER A 18 -5.50 -11.80 -12.50
N GLU A 19 -6.40 -12.78 -12.49
CA GLU A 19 -7.63 -12.71 -11.66
C GLU A 19 -7.32 -12.50 -10.18
N SER A 20 -6.25 -13.10 -9.66
CA SER A 20 -5.79 -12.90 -8.28
C SER A 20 -5.35 -11.46 -8.04
N GLN A 21 -4.54 -10.88 -8.93
CA GLN A 21 -4.12 -9.48 -8.84
C GLN A 21 -5.30 -8.51 -8.94
N TYR A 22 -6.28 -8.79 -9.80
CA TYR A 22 -7.50 -7.99 -9.90
C TYR A 22 -8.35 -8.07 -8.63
N LYS A 23 -8.42 -9.25 -8.01
CA LYS A 23 -9.10 -9.47 -6.73
C LYS A 23 -8.41 -8.74 -5.57
N ILE A 24 -7.08 -8.77 -5.53
CA ILE A 24 -6.26 -8.03 -4.56
C ILE A 24 -6.47 -6.52 -4.72
N LEU A 25 -6.43 -6.00 -5.95
CA LEU A 25 -6.70 -4.58 -6.26
C LEU A 25 -8.08 -4.15 -5.75
N ASN A 26 -9.12 -4.93 -6.03
CA ASN A 26 -10.49 -4.62 -5.58
C ASN A 26 -10.66 -4.73 -4.04
N GLN A 27 -9.98 -5.67 -3.39
CA GLN A 27 -9.99 -5.79 -1.93
C GLN A 27 -9.27 -4.62 -1.27
N ASN A 28 -8.17 -4.14 -1.85
CA ASN A 28 -7.42 -3.00 -1.33
C ASN A 28 -8.14 -1.67 -1.57
N LEU A 29 -8.85 -1.50 -2.69
CA LEU A 29 -9.78 -0.38 -2.88
C LEU A 29 -10.83 -0.32 -1.76
N LYS A 30 -11.42 -1.47 -1.41
CA LYS A 30 -12.38 -1.55 -0.29
C LYS A 30 -11.75 -1.30 1.08
N SER A 31 -10.47 -1.64 1.29
CA SER A 31 -9.77 -1.37 2.55
C SER A 31 -9.38 0.11 2.67
N THR A 32 -9.03 0.76 1.55
CA THR A 32 -8.79 2.20 1.48
C THR A 32 -10.05 2.98 1.88
N ASP A 33 -11.23 2.51 1.49
CA ASP A 33 -12.52 3.06 1.90
C ASP A 33 -12.71 3.06 3.43
N LYS A 34 -12.24 2.03 4.15
CA LYS A 34 -12.26 1.98 5.63
C LYS A 34 -11.36 3.05 6.27
N THR A 35 -10.21 3.31 5.70
CA THR A 35 -9.26 4.33 6.20
C THR A 35 -9.81 5.74 5.94
N LEU A 36 -10.47 5.93 4.80
CA LEU A 36 -11.15 7.17 4.42
C LEU A 36 -12.34 7.48 5.31
N LYS A 37 -13.12 6.49 5.76
CA LYS A 37 -14.23 6.69 6.71
C LYS A 37 -13.78 7.31 8.03
N ASN A 38 -12.53 7.14 8.42
CA ASN A 38 -11.99 7.81 9.62
C ASN A 38 -11.68 9.29 9.43
N LEU A 39 -11.43 9.74 8.20
CA LEU A 39 -11.18 11.15 7.85
C LEU A 39 -12.47 11.93 7.57
N THR A 40 -13.54 11.25 7.20
CA THR A 40 -14.69 11.83 6.49
C THR A 40 -15.95 12.00 7.31
N ASN A 41 -15.95 11.72 8.61
CA ASN A 41 -17.15 11.88 9.46
C ASN A 41 -17.70 13.32 9.57
N THR A 42 -17.10 14.29 8.87
CA THR A 42 -17.49 15.72 8.92
C THR A 42 -17.78 16.37 7.59
N ILE A 43 -17.72 15.62 6.47
CA ILE A 43 -17.99 16.16 5.13
C ILE A 43 -19.37 15.69 4.68
N ALA A 44 -20.17 16.60 4.07
CA ALA A 44 -21.44 16.23 3.47
C ALA A 44 -21.24 15.06 2.48
N PHE A 45 -22.18 14.12 2.44
CA PHE A 45 -22.06 12.83 1.71
C PHE A 45 -21.53 12.98 0.27
N GLN A 46 -21.97 14.00 -0.48
CA GLN A 46 -21.48 14.25 -1.83
C GLN A 46 -19.99 14.62 -1.88
N SER A 47 -19.54 15.47 -0.98
CA SER A 47 -18.13 15.87 -0.86
C SER A 47 -17.24 14.69 -0.48
N GLN A 48 -17.76 13.81 0.35
CA GLN A 48 -17.09 12.56 0.72
C GLN A 48 -16.91 11.66 -0.50
N GLN A 49 -17.96 11.45 -1.27
CA GLN A 49 -17.92 10.61 -2.47
C GLN A 49 -16.96 11.17 -3.52
N MET A 50 -16.95 12.49 -3.72
CA MET A 50 -16.00 13.15 -4.63
C MET A 50 -14.54 12.92 -4.19
N TYR A 51 -14.28 13.03 -2.89
CA TYR A 51 -12.94 12.76 -2.35
C TYR A 51 -12.52 11.31 -2.55
N VAL A 52 -13.39 10.34 -2.22
CA VAL A 52 -13.13 8.91 -2.43
C VAL A 52 -12.84 8.62 -3.89
N ASN A 53 -13.69 9.09 -4.80
CA ASN A 53 -13.53 8.87 -6.24
C ASN A 53 -12.21 9.45 -6.77
N ALA A 54 -11.81 10.64 -6.30
CA ALA A 54 -10.56 11.28 -6.73
C ALA A 54 -9.33 10.49 -6.25
N VAL A 55 -9.36 9.99 -5.01
CA VAL A 55 -8.27 9.18 -4.45
C VAL A 55 -8.19 7.82 -5.13
N ASP A 56 -9.32 7.16 -5.35
CA ASP A 56 -9.39 5.86 -6.02
C ASP A 56 -8.89 5.96 -7.47
N LEU A 57 -9.30 7.02 -8.19
CA LEU A 57 -8.81 7.26 -9.54
C LEU A 57 -7.29 7.48 -9.57
N ALA A 58 -6.76 8.31 -8.67
CA ALA A 58 -5.32 8.54 -8.57
C ALA A 58 -4.56 7.26 -8.23
N TYR A 59 -5.08 6.47 -7.29
CA TYR A 59 -4.52 5.16 -6.95
C TYR A 59 -4.51 4.22 -8.16
N MET A 60 -5.62 4.09 -8.89
CA MET A 60 -5.71 3.24 -10.07
C MET A 60 -4.75 3.68 -11.18
N GLN A 61 -4.59 4.99 -11.40
CA GLN A 61 -3.67 5.54 -12.39
C GLN A 61 -2.20 5.19 -12.07
N VAL A 62 -1.82 5.24 -10.80
CA VAL A 62 -0.47 4.86 -10.36
C VAL A 62 -0.30 3.34 -10.40
N ALA A 63 -1.23 2.56 -9.86
CA ALA A 63 -1.15 1.12 -9.80
C ALA A 63 -1.13 0.45 -11.18
N SER A 64 -1.79 1.05 -12.18
CA SER A 64 -1.76 0.60 -13.58
C SER A 64 -0.53 1.09 -14.36
N GLY A 65 0.29 1.97 -13.78
CA GLY A 65 1.41 2.61 -14.49
C GLY A 65 0.99 3.66 -15.52
N ALA A 66 -0.28 4.08 -15.54
CA ALA A 66 -0.77 5.09 -16.48
C ALA A 66 -0.23 6.49 -16.18
N LEU A 67 -0.01 6.81 -14.90
CA LEU A 67 0.60 8.06 -14.45
C LEU A 67 1.62 7.78 -13.33
N ASP A 68 2.62 8.65 -13.24
CA ASP A 68 3.45 8.69 -12.04
C ASP A 68 2.65 9.22 -10.83
N TYR A 69 3.10 8.86 -9.62
CA TYR A 69 2.35 9.17 -8.41
C TYR A 69 2.23 10.68 -8.14
N ALA A 70 3.23 11.49 -8.54
CA ALA A 70 3.20 12.92 -8.31
C ALA A 70 2.15 13.59 -9.19
N THR A 71 2.08 13.19 -10.46
CA THR A 71 1.08 13.66 -11.42
C THR A 71 -0.34 13.21 -11.02
N ALA A 72 -0.53 11.96 -10.63
CA ALA A 72 -1.84 11.45 -10.21
C ALA A 72 -2.36 12.19 -8.96
N ILE A 73 -1.50 12.41 -7.97
CA ILE A 73 -1.84 13.17 -6.75
C ILE A 73 -2.17 14.62 -7.10
N LYS A 74 -1.34 15.28 -7.91
CA LYS A 74 -1.57 16.67 -8.33
C LYS A 74 -2.93 16.83 -9.00
N ASN A 75 -3.28 15.94 -9.94
CA ASN A 75 -4.56 15.96 -10.64
C ASN A 75 -5.74 15.75 -9.67
N ALA A 76 -5.64 14.79 -8.75
CA ALA A 76 -6.68 14.57 -7.74
C ALA A 76 -6.87 15.79 -6.82
N VAL A 77 -5.78 16.39 -6.36
CA VAL A 77 -5.81 17.61 -5.52
C VAL A 77 -6.45 18.77 -6.27
N GLN A 78 -6.08 18.98 -7.54
CA GLN A 78 -6.65 20.06 -8.38
C GLN A 78 -8.16 19.85 -8.55
N ASN A 79 -8.60 18.66 -8.92
CA ASN A 79 -10.03 18.35 -9.10
C ASN A 79 -10.83 18.58 -7.80
N LEU A 80 -10.29 18.23 -6.65
CA LEU A 80 -10.93 18.45 -5.36
C LEU A 80 -10.95 19.93 -4.96
N ALA A 81 -9.87 20.66 -5.25
CA ALA A 81 -9.78 22.09 -4.98
C ALA A 81 -10.77 22.89 -5.86
N ASP A 82 -10.84 22.55 -7.15
CA ASP A 82 -11.77 23.19 -8.11
C ASP A 82 -13.24 22.92 -7.72
N ALA A 83 -13.51 21.78 -7.10
CA ALA A 83 -14.81 21.45 -6.52
C ALA A 83 -15.06 22.10 -5.14
N GLY A 84 -14.12 22.88 -4.62
CA GLY A 84 -14.25 23.56 -3.32
C GLY A 84 -14.20 22.61 -2.10
N ILE A 85 -13.64 21.41 -2.27
CA ILE A 85 -13.60 20.42 -1.19
C ILE A 85 -12.58 20.83 -0.13
N THR A 86 -13.01 20.87 1.12
CA THR A 86 -12.15 21.10 2.29
C THR A 86 -12.24 19.90 3.24
N LEU A 87 -11.11 19.47 3.75
CA LEU A 87 -11.02 18.34 4.69
C LEU A 87 -10.84 18.84 6.12
N LYS A 88 -11.50 18.16 7.06
CA LYS A 88 -11.29 18.32 8.50
C LYS A 88 -11.02 16.96 9.13
N ASP A 89 -10.16 16.92 10.13
CA ASP A 89 -9.95 15.72 10.94
C ASP A 89 -11.10 15.53 11.96
N LYS A 90 -11.04 14.45 12.74
CA LYS A 90 -12.03 14.16 13.79
C LYS A 90 -12.13 15.27 14.86
N ALA A 91 -11.07 16.05 15.04
CA ALA A 91 -11.02 17.18 15.96
C ALA A 91 -11.47 18.51 15.33
N GLY A 92 -11.95 18.49 14.07
CA GLY A 92 -12.43 19.65 13.34
C GLY A 92 -11.32 20.53 12.73
N ARG A 93 -10.04 20.12 12.82
CA ARG A 93 -8.91 20.87 12.27
C ARG A 93 -8.83 20.69 10.76
N LYS A 94 -8.54 21.79 10.04
CA LYS A 94 -8.30 21.71 8.59
C LYS A 94 -7.11 20.81 8.27
N VAL A 95 -7.31 19.90 7.33
CA VAL A 95 -6.25 19.06 6.74
C VAL A 95 -6.02 19.53 5.32
N GLN A 96 -4.74 19.71 4.94
CA GLN A 96 -4.40 20.06 3.56
C GLN A 96 -4.76 18.90 2.62
N LEU A 97 -5.45 19.21 1.52
CA LEU A 97 -5.87 18.23 0.53
C LEU A 97 -4.71 17.40 0.00
N GLU A 98 -3.60 18.05 -0.35
CA GLU A 98 -2.40 17.36 -0.84
C GLU A 98 -1.89 16.33 0.16
N VAL A 99 -1.79 16.69 1.43
CA VAL A 99 -1.31 15.78 2.49
C VAL A 99 -2.24 14.57 2.63
N ALA A 100 -3.56 14.80 2.60
CA ALA A 100 -4.54 13.74 2.74
C ALA A 100 -4.55 12.80 1.52
N VAL A 101 -4.60 13.36 0.31
CA VAL A 101 -4.60 12.59 -0.94
C VAL A 101 -3.31 11.79 -1.08
N ARG A 102 -2.15 12.44 -0.93
CA ARG A 102 -0.83 11.78 -1.00
C ARG A 102 -0.75 10.60 -0.04
N ARG A 103 -1.15 10.82 1.20
CA ARG A 103 -1.10 9.80 2.26
C ARG A 103 -1.96 8.58 1.91
N ASN A 104 -3.16 8.79 1.40
CA ASN A 104 -4.08 7.70 1.06
C ASN A 104 -3.62 6.93 -0.18
N VAL A 105 -3.22 7.62 -1.25
CA VAL A 105 -2.71 6.99 -2.47
C VAL A 105 -1.46 6.15 -2.17
N MET A 106 -0.49 6.71 -1.44
CA MET A 106 0.73 6.00 -1.08
C MET A 106 0.47 4.78 -0.19
N THR A 107 -0.45 4.90 0.77
CA THR A 107 -0.84 3.75 1.61
C THR A 107 -1.49 2.65 0.78
N GLY A 108 -2.40 2.99 -0.13
CA GLY A 108 -3.04 2.02 -1.02
C GLY A 108 -2.04 1.30 -1.93
N ILE A 109 -1.12 2.05 -2.55
CA ILE A 109 -0.07 1.48 -3.40
C ILE A 109 0.81 0.50 -2.61
N GLN A 110 1.24 0.89 -1.41
CA GLN A 110 2.09 0.04 -0.57
C GLN A 110 1.37 -1.24 -0.15
N GLN A 111 0.11 -1.14 0.26
CA GLN A 111 -0.69 -2.32 0.63
C GLN A 111 -0.87 -3.27 -0.55
N THR A 112 -1.08 -2.74 -1.76
CA THR A 112 -1.18 -3.55 -2.98
C THR A 112 0.16 -4.22 -3.31
N ALA A 113 1.26 -3.48 -3.29
CA ALA A 113 2.59 -4.03 -3.53
C ALA A 113 2.91 -5.18 -2.55
N ASN A 114 2.65 -4.97 -1.27
CA ASN A 114 2.84 -6.00 -0.24
C ASN A 114 1.95 -7.23 -0.48
N SER A 115 0.71 -7.03 -0.94
CA SER A 115 -0.20 -8.16 -1.23
C SER A 115 0.25 -8.96 -2.45
N VAL A 116 0.73 -8.29 -3.51
CA VAL A 116 1.27 -8.95 -4.70
C VAL A 116 2.58 -9.69 -4.38
N ASN A 117 3.46 -9.07 -3.59
CA ASN A 117 4.69 -9.72 -3.17
C ASN A 117 4.40 -10.99 -2.38
N ARG A 118 3.45 -10.94 -1.45
CA ARG A 118 3.05 -12.11 -0.65
C ARG A 118 2.55 -13.27 -1.52
N ASP A 119 1.76 -13.00 -2.56
CA ASP A 119 1.29 -14.03 -3.50
C ASP A 119 2.46 -14.70 -4.24
N ILE A 120 3.48 -13.91 -4.63
CA ILE A 120 4.70 -14.40 -5.27
C ILE A 120 5.57 -15.19 -4.30
N GLU A 121 5.73 -14.70 -3.07
CA GLU A 121 6.55 -15.29 -2.01
C GLU A 121 5.98 -16.63 -1.56
N GLU A 122 4.66 -16.74 -1.45
CA GLU A 122 3.98 -18.02 -1.21
C GLU A 122 4.24 -19.02 -2.34
N TYR A 123 4.18 -18.57 -3.60
CA TYR A 123 4.50 -19.41 -4.75
C TYR A 123 5.97 -19.86 -4.77
N LEU A 124 6.89 -19.03 -4.30
CA LEU A 124 8.32 -19.34 -4.20
C LEU A 124 8.68 -20.21 -2.96
N GLY A 125 7.73 -20.45 -2.07
CA GLY A 125 7.93 -21.26 -0.87
C GLY A 125 8.78 -20.55 0.19
N CYS A 126 8.68 -19.23 0.30
CA CYS A 126 9.33 -18.48 1.36
C CYS A 126 8.77 -18.88 2.73
N ASP A 127 9.65 -19.05 3.71
CA ASP A 127 9.33 -19.49 5.07
C ASP A 127 9.57 -18.42 6.15
N GLY A 128 10.02 -17.22 5.72
CA GLY A 128 10.21 -16.06 6.55
C GLY A 128 10.06 -14.75 5.80
N TYR A 129 10.10 -13.63 6.55
CA TYR A 129 10.12 -12.28 6.04
C TYR A 129 11.27 -11.47 6.61
N GLU A 130 11.87 -10.61 5.79
CA GLU A 130 12.78 -9.57 6.24
C GLU A 130 12.13 -8.20 6.06
N VAL A 131 12.18 -7.37 7.10
CA VAL A 131 11.57 -6.05 7.12
C VAL A 131 12.63 -4.98 6.90
N THR A 132 12.36 -4.04 6.00
CA THR A 132 13.25 -2.90 5.76
C THR A 132 13.35 -1.98 6.98
N ALA A 133 14.47 -1.27 7.11
CA ALA A 133 14.66 -0.25 8.12
C ALA A 133 14.78 1.14 7.50
N HIS A 134 14.24 2.15 8.16
CA HIS A 134 14.43 3.55 7.77
C HIS A 134 14.49 4.49 8.96
N LEU A 135 15.14 5.62 8.78
CA LEU A 135 15.20 6.67 9.79
C LEU A 135 13.82 7.30 10.00
N GLY A 136 13.49 7.60 11.26
CA GLY A 136 12.22 8.21 11.62
C GLY A 136 11.05 7.23 11.70
N ALA A 137 11.32 5.94 11.87
CA ALA A 137 10.30 4.96 12.21
C ALA A 137 9.61 5.33 13.53
N ARG A 138 8.31 4.99 13.63
CA ARG A 138 7.56 5.15 14.88
C ARG A 138 8.20 4.27 15.98
N PRO A 139 8.09 4.64 17.26
CA PRO A 139 8.66 3.86 18.35
C PRO A 139 8.24 2.37 18.30
N THR A 140 6.97 2.09 17.98
CA THR A 140 6.45 0.73 17.84
C THR A 140 7.08 -0.06 16.67
N HIS A 141 7.50 0.64 15.60
CA HIS A 141 8.15 0.02 14.45
C HIS A 141 9.67 -0.04 14.59
N ALA A 142 10.25 0.87 15.37
CA ALA A 142 11.71 1.00 15.50
C ALA A 142 12.35 -0.28 16.07
N GLU A 143 11.64 -0.98 16.96
CA GLU A 143 12.12 -2.22 17.57
C GLU A 143 11.98 -3.43 16.64
N ALA A 144 11.05 -3.37 15.67
CA ALA A 144 10.73 -4.48 14.80
C ALA A 144 11.36 -4.37 13.39
N GLN A 145 11.78 -3.17 12.96
CA GLN A 145 12.38 -2.95 11.64
C GLN A 145 13.79 -3.55 11.52
N GLY A 146 14.20 -3.88 10.29
CA GLY A 146 15.54 -4.39 10.00
C GLY A 146 15.80 -5.79 10.57
N LYS A 147 14.74 -6.54 10.83
CA LYS A 147 14.81 -7.90 11.40
C LYS A 147 14.15 -8.92 10.48
N GLN A 148 14.52 -10.18 10.70
CA GLN A 148 13.92 -11.34 10.06
C GLN A 148 12.89 -11.98 10.99
N TYR A 149 11.84 -12.55 10.42
CA TYR A 149 10.74 -13.18 11.11
C TYR A 149 10.35 -14.48 10.41
N ALA A 150 10.18 -15.55 11.18
CA ALA A 150 9.70 -16.84 10.67
C ALA A 150 8.18 -16.85 10.52
N LEU A 151 7.67 -17.63 9.57
CA LEU A 151 6.24 -17.83 9.38
C LEU A 151 5.65 -18.84 10.38
N ASN A 152 6.46 -19.67 10.97
CA ASN A 152 6.05 -20.72 11.93
C ASN A 152 6.96 -20.75 13.18
N GLU A 153 6.45 -21.38 14.25
CA GLU A 153 7.17 -21.45 15.53
C GLU A 153 8.42 -22.33 15.49
N GLU A 154 8.44 -23.35 14.62
CA GLU A 154 9.58 -24.27 14.52
C GLU A 154 10.81 -23.53 14.01
N ASP A 155 10.65 -22.79 12.90
CA ASP A 155 11.72 -21.99 12.33
C ASP A 155 12.09 -20.79 13.21
N SER A 156 11.12 -20.17 13.88
CA SER A 156 11.39 -19.13 14.87
C SER A 156 12.34 -19.61 15.97
N LYS A 157 12.11 -20.80 16.51
CA LYS A 157 12.97 -21.38 17.54
C LYS A 157 14.31 -21.84 16.97
N LYS A 158 14.31 -22.46 15.78
CA LYS A 158 15.51 -22.98 15.12
C LYS A 158 16.52 -21.88 14.80
N TYR A 159 16.05 -20.76 14.30
CA TYR A 159 16.90 -19.63 13.86
C TYR A 159 17.00 -18.52 14.91
N ASN A 160 16.29 -18.64 16.04
CA ASN A 160 16.23 -17.64 17.12
C ASN A 160 15.81 -16.24 16.61
N ILE A 161 14.77 -16.21 15.79
CA ILE A 161 14.16 -14.99 15.23
C ILE A 161 12.71 -14.86 15.67
N GLY A 162 12.12 -13.67 15.53
CA GLY A 162 10.72 -13.41 15.89
C GLY A 162 9.71 -14.15 14.99
N LEU A 163 8.46 -14.23 15.44
CA LEU A 163 7.34 -14.71 14.62
C LEU A 163 6.73 -13.56 13.82
N TRP A 164 6.42 -13.83 12.55
CA TRP A 164 5.77 -12.87 11.69
C TRP A 164 4.39 -12.45 12.19
N SER A 165 3.61 -13.39 12.76
CA SER A 165 2.29 -13.11 13.32
C SER A 165 2.28 -12.03 14.41
N ASP A 166 3.38 -11.86 15.13
CA ASP A 166 3.49 -10.89 16.22
C ASP A 166 3.66 -9.46 15.72
N VAL A 167 4.20 -9.29 14.52
CA VAL A 167 4.56 -7.99 13.96
C VAL A 167 3.80 -7.64 12.67
N GLU A 168 3.11 -8.57 12.06
CA GLU A 168 2.41 -8.38 10.76
C GLU A 168 1.51 -7.15 10.74
N ASN A 169 0.79 -6.91 11.85
CA ASN A 169 -0.16 -5.80 11.92
C ASN A 169 0.51 -4.43 11.98
N LEU A 170 1.76 -4.34 12.43
CA LEU A 170 2.52 -3.09 12.44
C LEU A 170 2.70 -2.54 11.01
N TRP A 171 2.94 -3.44 10.06
CA TRP A 171 3.23 -3.06 8.67
C TRP A 171 1.98 -2.70 7.86
N LYS A 172 0.80 -3.00 8.40
CA LYS A 172 -0.51 -2.63 7.84
C LYS A 172 -1.00 -1.26 8.32
N GLU A 173 -0.28 -0.62 9.25
CA GLU A 173 -0.66 0.67 9.80
C GLU A 173 -0.63 1.78 8.75
N TYR A 174 -1.54 2.74 8.93
CA TYR A 174 -1.67 3.89 8.05
C TYR A 174 -0.38 4.71 7.95
N ASN A 175 0.03 5.03 6.71
CA ASN A 175 1.27 5.75 6.42
C ASN A 175 2.54 5.06 6.95
N CYS A 176 2.51 3.73 7.09
CA CYS A 176 3.71 2.93 7.26
C CYS A 176 4.52 2.97 5.96
N ARG A 177 5.84 3.16 6.06
CA ARG A 177 6.76 3.21 4.91
C ARG A 177 7.65 1.98 4.85
N HIS A 178 7.48 1.05 5.78
CA HIS A 178 8.21 -0.21 5.76
C HIS A 178 7.68 -1.10 4.65
N THR A 179 8.60 -1.73 3.96
CA THR A 179 8.33 -2.86 3.08
C THR A 179 8.96 -4.11 3.69
N TYR A 180 8.48 -5.25 3.27
CA TYR A 180 9.04 -6.53 3.64
C TYR A 180 9.08 -7.43 2.42
N PHE A 181 9.97 -8.39 2.43
CA PHE A 181 10.16 -9.35 1.35
C PHE A 181 10.38 -10.74 1.92
N GLY A 182 9.92 -11.74 1.19
CA GLY A 182 10.03 -13.14 1.57
C GLY A 182 11.48 -13.61 1.50
N ILE A 183 11.85 -14.43 2.47
CA ILE A 183 13.16 -15.08 2.56
C ILE A 183 13.00 -16.57 2.76
N ILE A 184 14.03 -17.31 2.42
CA ILE A 184 14.18 -18.73 2.76
C ILE A 184 15.20 -18.80 3.91
N LEU A 185 14.79 -19.37 5.04
CA LEU A 185 15.55 -19.45 6.28
C LEU A 185 16.52 -20.63 6.32
#